data_69091e09aee44de1df6a7c12999d773b
#
_entry.id   69091e09aee44de1df6a7c12999d773b
#
_cell.length_a   1.000
_cell.length_b   1.000
_cell.length_c   1.000
_cell.angle_alpha   90.00
_cell.angle_beta   90.00
_cell.angle_gamma   90.00
#
_symmetry.space_group_name_H-M   'P 1'
#
loop_
_entity.id
_entity.type
_entity.pdbx_description
1 polymer ?
#
loop_
_entity_poly.entity_id
_entity_poly.type
_entity_poly.pdbx_seq_one_letter_code
_entity_poly.pdbx_strand_id
1 'polypeptide(L)'
;AGIRVPVAVGDFLFIRAIRESNGFALSVSDEDIMEARDRVASVDGCFLCPEGAATMAAYEKSMSDGLISINDKVILFNCATGLKYPLPEVLNKLDKNKTINYNHFL
;
A
#
# COMPACT_ATOMS: atom_id res chain seq x y z
N ALA A 1 -8.02 -6.41 5.59
CA ALA A 1 -8.48 -7.28 6.67
C ALA A 1 -7.36 -7.52 7.70
N GLY A 2 -6.11 -7.77 7.27
CA GLY A 2 -4.99 -8.14 8.15
C GLY A 2 -4.54 -7.09 9.15
N ILE A 3 -4.76 -5.79 8.87
CA ILE A 3 -4.43 -4.67 9.76
C ILE A 3 -5.60 -4.11 10.54
N ARG A 4 -6.81 -4.66 10.33
CA ARG A 4 -8.02 -4.32 11.09
C ARG A 4 -8.29 -5.36 12.16
N VAL A 5 -7.51 -5.36 13.21
CA VAL A 5 -7.64 -6.33 14.31
C VAL A 5 -8.25 -5.64 15.51
N PRO A 6 -9.46 -6.02 15.95
CA PRO A 6 -10.13 -5.35 17.09
C PRO A 6 -9.36 -5.45 18.41
N VAL A 7 -8.63 -6.57 18.60
CA VAL A 7 -7.78 -6.80 19.77
C VAL A 7 -6.49 -7.48 19.31
N ALA A 8 -5.38 -6.78 19.43
CA ALA A 8 -4.09 -7.33 19.07
C ALA A 8 -3.53 -8.20 20.21
N VAL A 9 -3.32 -9.50 19.94
CA VAL A 9 -2.79 -10.44 20.93
C VAL A 9 -1.35 -10.16 21.33
N GLY A 10 -0.60 -9.48 20.47
CA GLY A 10 0.85 -9.17 20.64
C GLY A 10 1.17 -7.69 20.72
N ASP A 11 0.24 -6.82 21.12
CA ASP A 11 0.41 -5.37 21.18
C ASP A 11 1.63 -4.93 22.00
N PHE A 12 1.85 -5.58 23.14
CA PHE A 12 3.02 -5.30 24.01
C PHE A 12 4.36 -5.57 23.32
N LEU A 13 4.43 -6.54 22.39
CA LEU A 13 5.63 -6.82 21.60
C LEU A 13 5.88 -5.72 20.58
N PHE A 14 4.82 -5.24 19.91
CA PHE A 14 4.93 -4.13 18.96
C PHE A 14 5.35 -2.84 19.67
N ILE A 15 4.73 -2.52 20.80
CA ILE A 15 5.07 -1.33 21.59
C ILE A 15 6.53 -1.40 22.05
N ARG A 16 6.98 -2.57 22.50
CA ARG A 16 8.38 -2.78 22.89
C ARG A 16 9.32 -2.58 21.72
N ALA A 17 9.06 -3.19 20.57
CA ALA A 17 9.88 -3.06 19.37
C ALA A 17 10.01 -1.61 18.90
N ILE A 18 8.90 -0.86 18.88
CA ILE A 18 8.88 0.56 18.53
C ILE A 18 9.76 1.37 19.47
N ARG A 19 9.66 1.12 20.79
CA ARG A 19 10.46 1.84 21.80
C ARG A 19 11.95 1.50 21.70
N GLU A 20 12.29 0.22 21.56
CA GLU A 20 13.68 -0.24 21.49
C GLU A 20 14.38 0.24 20.20
N SER A 21 13.65 0.38 19.10
CA SER A 21 14.17 0.85 17.80
C SER A 21 14.16 2.37 17.64
N ASN A 22 13.61 3.13 18.61
CA ASN A 22 13.25 4.54 18.45
C ASN A 22 12.37 4.81 17.21
N GLY A 23 11.56 3.82 16.85
CA GLY A 23 10.64 3.89 15.74
C GLY A 23 9.33 4.61 16.12
N PHE A 24 8.41 4.63 15.18
CA PHE A 24 7.09 5.22 15.37
C PHE A 24 6.00 4.33 14.77
N ALA A 25 4.77 4.58 15.16
CA ALA A 25 3.58 3.98 14.55
C ALA A 25 2.66 5.10 14.07
N LEU A 26 1.99 4.84 12.97
CA LEU A 26 0.99 5.74 12.43
C LEU A 26 -0.17 4.96 11.82
N SER A 27 -1.28 5.63 11.60
CA SER A 27 -2.43 5.10 10.88
C SER A 27 -2.61 5.81 9.55
N VAL A 28 -3.16 5.09 8.59
CA VAL A 28 -3.56 5.59 7.27
C VAL A 28 -5.02 5.24 7.03
N SER A 29 -5.71 6.01 6.21
CA SER A 29 -7.10 5.73 5.86
C SER A 29 -7.21 4.58 4.85
N ASP A 30 -8.38 3.96 4.77
CA ASP A 30 -8.66 2.95 3.74
C ASP A 30 -8.57 3.56 2.33
N GLU A 31 -8.90 4.84 2.20
CA GLU A 31 -8.86 5.61 0.97
C GLU A 31 -7.42 5.78 0.48
N ASP A 32 -6.52 6.26 1.34
CA ASP A 32 -5.09 6.38 1.05
C ASP A 32 -4.48 5.03 0.67
N ILE A 33 -4.88 3.94 1.34
CA ILE A 33 -4.42 2.59 1.03
C ILE A 33 -4.80 2.18 -0.39
N MET A 34 -6.05 2.41 -0.80
CA MET A 34 -6.52 2.04 -2.14
C MET A 34 -5.88 2.91 -3.21
N GLU A 35 -5.71 4.20 -2.99
CA GLU A 35 -5.01 5.09 -3.90
C GLU A 35 -3.54 4.69 -4.08
N ALA A 36 -2.84 4.38 -3.00
CA ALA A 36 -1.46 3.91 -3.05
C ALA A 36 -1.33 2.60 -3.83
N ARG A 37 -2.25 1.64 -3.63
CA ARG A 37 -2.30 0.38 -4.37
C ARG A 37 -2.43 0.62 -5.87
N ASP A 38 -3.41 1.44 -6.26
CA ASP A 38 -3.74 1.68 -7.67
C ASP A 38 -2.63 2.47 -8.38
N ARG A 39 -1.99 3.40 -7.67
CA ARG A 39 -0.83 4.14 -8.17
C ARG A 39 0.38 3.24 -8.40
N VAL A 40 0.76 2.40 -7.42
CA VAL A 40 1.87 1.45 -7.58
C VAL A 40 1.58 0.45 -8.70
N ALA A 41 0.33 0.00 -8.83
CA ALA A 41 -0.06 -0.88 -9.93
C ALA A 41 0.08 -0.20 -11.30
N SER A 42 -0.27 1.06 -11.42
CA SER A 42 -0.22 1.80 -12.70
C SER A 42 1.19 2.24 -13.09
N VAL A 43 2.04 2.60 -12.12
CA VAL A 43 3.39 3.11 -12.37
C VAL A 43 4.42 1.99 -12.46
N ASP A 44 4.37 1.05 -11.51
CA ASP A 44 5.39 -0.01 -11.36
C ASP A 44 4.89 -1.39 -11.84
N GLY A 45 3.62 -1.52 -12.21
CA GLY A 45 3.03 -2.79 -12.60
C GLY A 45 2.93 -3.79 -11.43
N CYS A 46 3.08 -3.34 -10.18
CA CYS A 46 3.06 -4.17 -9.00
C CYS A 46 1.73 -4.05 -8.26
N PHE A 47 0.89 -5.09 -8.29
CA PHE A 47 -0.40 -5.08 -7.63
C PHE A 47 -0.27 -5.56 -6.18
N LEU A 48 -0.11 -4.60 -5.27
CA LEU A 48 0.06 -4.82 -3.83
C LEU A 48 -1.21 -5.36 -3.18
N CYS A 49 -1.06 -6.18 -2.13
CA CYS A 49 -2.16 -6.44 -1.20
C CYS A 49 -2.50 -5.17 -0.40
N PRO A 50 -3.69 -5.07 0.21
CA PRO A 50 -4.05 -3.90 1.02
C PRO A 50 -3.06 -3.60 2.14
N GLU A 51 -2.50 -4.63 2.77
CA GLU A 51 -1.48 -4.49 3.81
C GLU A 51 -0.16 -3.93 3.26
N GLY A 52 0.26 -4.38 2.07
CA GLY A 52 1.42 -3.82 1.37
C GLY A 52 1.18 -2.39 0.91
N ALA A 53 -0.03 -2.10 0.40
CA ALA A 53 -0.42 -0.74 0.03
C ALA A 53 -0.47 0.21 1.24
N ALA A 54 -0.86 -0.29 2.41
CA ALA A 54 -0.82 0.46 3.65
C ALA A 54 0.60 0.90 4.02
N THR A 55 1.62 0.08 3.75
CA THR A 55 3.02 0.49 3.99
C THR A 55 3.44 1.60 3.04
N MET A 56 2.96 1.61 1.80
CA MET A 56 3.22 2.68 0.83
C MET A 56 2.52 3.98 1.24
N ALA A 57 1.25 3.93 1.60
CA ALA A 57 0.51 5.09 2.11
C ALA A 57 1.15 5.65 3.40
N ALA A 58 1.61 4.76 4.29
CA ALA A 58 2.33 5.13 5.51
C ALA A 58 3.68 5.80 5.20
N TYR A 59 4.41 5.33 4.20
CA TYR A 59 5.65 5.95 3.73
C TYR A 59 5.40 7.38 3.26
N GLU A 60 4.42 7.60 2.41
CA GLU A 60 4.09 8.92 1.88
C GLU A 60 3.66 9.89 2.97
N LYS A 61 2.81 9.41 3.89
CA LYS A 61 2.42 10.18 5.06
C LYS A 61 3.62 10.54 5.94
N SER A 62 4.52 9.58 6.18
CA SER A 62 5.73 9.81 6.98
C SER A 62 6.66 10.86 6.36
N MET A 63 6.77 10.85 5.01
CA MET A 63 7.51 11.88 4.28
C MET A 63 6.85 13.26 4.44
N SER A 64 5.53 13.32 4.26
CA SER A 64 4.76 14.57 4.40
C SER A 64 4.83 15.15 5.82
N ASP A 65 4.78 14.28 6.81
CA ASP A 65 4.83 14.67 8.23
C ASP A 65 6.28 14.97 8.73
N GLY A 66 7.29 14.76 7.86
CA GLY A 66 8.70 14.99 8.21
C GLY A 66 9.29 13.97 9.18
N LEU A 67 8.65 12.81 9.33
CA LEU A 67 9.12 11.71 10.18
C LEU A 67 10.29 10.95 9.56
N ILE A 68 10.37 10.96 8.23
CA ILE A 68 11.47 10.41 7.43
C ILE A 68 11.89 11.42 6.37
N SER A 69 13.14 11.31 5.91
CA SER A 69 13.75 12.18 4.91
C SER A 69 13.86 11.50 3.55
N ILE A 70 13.88 12.30 2.48
CA ILE A 70 14.13 11.82 1.12
C ILE A 70 15.50 11.10 0.97
N ASN A 71 16.44 11.36 1.88
CA ASN A 71 17.74 10.70 1.89
C ASN A 71 17.77 9.41 2.70
N ASP A 72 16.68 9.07 3.38
CA ASP A 72 16.60 7.85 4.16
C ASP A 72 16.42 6.63 3.24
N LYS A 73 17.06 5.52 3.60
CA LYS A 73 16.84 4.24 2.93
C LYS A 73 15.67 3.52 3.59
N VAL A 74 14.56 3.49 2.91
CA VAL A 74 13.32 2.89 3.41
C VAL A 74 13.04 1.58 2.69
N ILE A 75 12.67 0.56 3.44
CA ILE A 75 12.20 -0.72 2.92
C ILE A 75 10.72 -0.86 3.26
N LEU A 76 9.88 -1.04 2.25
CA LEU A 76 8.46 -1.30 2.42
C LEU A 76 8.19 -2.80 2.37
N PHE A 77 7.56 -3.34 3.41
CA PHE A 77 7.24 -4.76 3.47
C PHE A 77 5.91 -5.06 2.78
N ASN A 78 5.96 -5.75 1.65
CA ASN A 78 4.77 -6.26 0.97
C ASN A 78 4.65 -7.78 1.18
N CYS A 79 3.64 -8.21 1.92
CA CYS A 79 3.48 -9.60 2.34
C CYS A 79 2.70 -10.48 1.36
N ALA A 80 1.96 -9.90 0.40
CA ALA A 80 1.17 -10.66 -0.55
C ALA A 80 0.85 -9.89 -1.84
N THR A 81 0.32 -10.59 -2.83
CA THR A 81 -0.26 -9.98 -4.03
C THR A 81 -1.70 -9.54 -3.79
N GLY A 82 -2.10 -8.43 -4.41
CA GLY A 82 -3.48 -7.94 -4.41
C GLY A 82 -4.49 -8.88 -5.09
N LEU A 83 -4.02 -9.84 -5.90
CA LEU A 83 -4.89 -10.83 -6.55
C LEU A 83 -5.63 -11.77 -5.58
N LYS A 84 -5.23 -11.81 -4.31
CA LYS A 84 -5.91 -12.58 -3.25
C LYS A 84 -7.12 -11.85 -2.67
N TYR A 85 -7.36 -10.62 -3.07
CA TYR A 85 -8.42 -9.75 -2.57
C TYR A 85 -9.43 -9.45 -3.66
N PRO A 86 -10.63 -8.95 -3.34
CA PRO A 86 -11.55 -8.46 -4.36
C PRO A 86 -10.87 -7.44 -5.27
N LEU A 87 -10.94 -7.70 -6.57
CA LEU A 87 -10.35 -6.82 -7.57
C LEU A 87 -11.14 -5.51 -7.66
N PRO A 88 -10.47 -4.39 -7.98
CA PRO A 88 -11.16 -3.14 -8.28
C PRO A 88 -12.06 -3.31 -9.50
N GLU A 89 -13.04 -2.46 -9.63
CA GLU A 89 -13.88 -2.41 -10.82
C GLU A 89 -13.01 -2.07 -12.04
N VAL A 90 -13.12 -2.88 -13.09
CA VAL A 90 -12.40 -2.66 -14.34
C VAL A 90 -13.18 -1.69 -15.20
N LEU A 91 -12.74 -0.44 -15.26
CA LEU A 91 -13.37 0.62 -16.04
C LEU A 91 -13.15 0.46 -17.53
N ASN A 92 -11.96 -0.01 -17.94
CA ASN A 92 -11.58 -0.19 -19.34
C ASN A 92 -11.34 -1.67 -19.63
N LYS A 93 -12.24 -2.30 -20.42
CA LYS A 93 -12.09 -3.69 -20.87
C LYS A 93 -11.57 -3.69 -22.30
N LEU A 94 -10.53 -4.47 -22.55
CA LEU A 94 -10.06 -4.73 -23.91
C LEU A 94 -11.04 -5.67 -24.63
N ASP A 95 -11.52 -5.26 -25.79
CA ASP A 95 -12.30 -6.12 -26.68
C ASP A 95 -11.34 -6.84 -27.64
N LYS A 96 -11.16 -8.15 -27.44
CA LYS A 96 -10.27 -8.98 -28.26
C LYS A 96 -10.63 -9.01 -29.76
N ASN A 97 -11.84 -8.58 -30.12
CA ASN A 97 -12.34 -8.56 -31.50
C ASN A 97 -12.12 -7.20 -32.18
N LYS A 98 -11.58 -6.22 -31.50
CA LYS A 98 -11.32 -4.88 -32.03
C LYS A 98 -9.83 -4.56 -32.02
N THR A 99 -9.42 -3.72 -32.95
CA THR A 99 -8.06 -3.15 -32.92
C THR A 99 -7.91 -2.31 -31.66
N ILE A 100 -6.86 -2.60 -30.87
CA ILE A 100 -6.59 -1.91 -29.61
C ILE A 100 -6.02 -0.53 -29.92
N ASN A 101 -6.68 0.51 -29.46
CA ASN A 101 -6.13 1.85 -29.46
C ASN A 101 -5.30 2.07 -28.19
N TYR A 102 -3.99 1.90 -28.31
CA TYR A 102 -3.05 2.02 -27.17
C TYR A 102 -2.99 3.43 -26.57
N ASN A 103 -3.35 4.47 -27.32
CA ASN A 103 -3.39 5.85 -26.80
C ASN A 103 -4.46 6.06 -25.71
N HIS A 104 -5.36 5.09 -25.53
CA HIS A 104 -6.35 5.10 -24.46
C HIS A 104 -5.78 4.70 -23.10
N PHE A 105 -4.55 4.16 -23.08
CA PHE A 105 -3.90 3.60 -21.92
C PHE A 105 -2.60 4.33 -21.54
N LEU A 106 -2.25 5.35 -22.29
CA LEU A 106 -1.14 6.26 -22.03
C LEU A 106 -1.66 7.58 -21.47
#